data_7fe0b8e2d19d7b848b4ac3443976adec
#
_entry.id   7fe0b8e2d19d7b848b4ac3443976adec
#
_cell.length_a   1.000
_cell.length_b   1.000
_cell.length_c   1.000
_cell.angle_alpha   90.00
_cell.angle_beta   90.00
_cell.angle_gamma   90.00
#
_symmetry.space_group_name_H-M   'P 1'
#
loop_
_entity.id
_entity.type
_entity.pdbx_description
1 polymer ?
#
loop_
_entity_poly.entity_id
_entity_poly.type
_entity_poly.pdbx_seq_one_letter_code
_entity_poly.pdbx_strand_id
1 'polypeptide(L)'
;MPILKGLLLGFGTAFLLGPVFFTLLKNAIQFGKNAGIFTALGIIASDIIVIAICFFATASLLESIKTEPIVKFVGASILLFMGLRFVIKPSVFESENVVVKRSSYLGYFLQGFLVNGVNPFVFVVWIGFITIGKNSYSGASLFVFLGFILVGIFSTDVVKSLLAHKIRPFLKPRYLKIAYQVIGVILIGFAIRLIVMALP
;
A
#
# COMPACT_ATOMS: atom_id res chain seq x y z
N MET A 1 16.38 -9.06 -15.49
CA MET A 1 15.58 -10.18 -14.97
C MET A 1 14.31 -9.62 -14.30
N PRO A 2 13.15 -9.62 -14.98
CA PRO A 2 11.91 -9.04 -14.43
C PRO A 2 11.38 -9.78 -13.20
N ILE A 3 11.49 -11.11 -13.20
CA ILE A 3 11.02 -11.98 -12.12
C ILE A 3 11.69 -11.63 -10.78
N LEU A 4 13.02 -11.66 -10.72
CA LEU A 4 13.76 -11.42 -9.48
C LEU A 4 13.52 -10.01 -8.95
N LYS A 5 13.59 -8.99 -9.81
CA LYS A 5 13.34 -7.60 -9.41
C LYS A 5 11.90 -7.41 -8.94
N GLY A 6 10.92 -8.02 -9.62
CA GLY A 6 9.52 -7.99 -9.20
C GLY A 6 9.33 -8.61 -7.81
N LEU A 7 9.84 -9.81 -7.58
CA LEU A 7 9.77 -10.47 -6.26
C LEU A 7 10.42 -9.64 -5.16
N LEU A 8 11.62 -9.10 -5.40
CA LEU A 8 12.33 -8.27 -4.40
C LEU A 8 11.56 -7.02 -4.03
N LEU A 9 10.95 -6.34 -5.00
CA LEU A 9 10.09 -5.18 -4.72
C LEU A 9 8.83 -5.59 -3.98
N GLY A 10 8.18 -6.69 -4.38
CA GLY A 10 7.02 -7.23 -3.68
C GLY A 10 7.33 -7.60 -2.24
N PHE A 11 8.44 -8.28 -1.98
CA PHE A 11 8.89 -8.58 -0.61
C PHE A 11 9.25 -7.30 0.17
N GLY A 12 9.79 -6.29 -0.48
CA GLY A 12 10.09 -4.99 0.13
C GLY A 12 8.83 -4.31 0.71
N THR A 13 7.65 -4.55 0.12
CA THR A 13 6.39 -4.02 0.67
C THR A 13 6.01 -4.61 2.03
N ALA A 14 6.63 -5.73 2.44
CA ALA A 14 6.37 -6.35 3.74
C ALA A 14 6.58 -5.38 4.91
N PHE A 15 7.46 -4.40 4.72
CA PHE A 15 7.81 -3.38 5.72
C PHE A 15 6.90 -2.15 5.68
N LEU A 16 5.97 -2.08 4.73
CA LEU A 16 5.01 -0.97 4.66
C LEU A 16 3.91 -1.19 5.70
N LEU A 17 4.04 -0.48 6.81
CA LEU A 17 3.08 -0.52 7.91
C LEU A 17 1.97 0.51 7.65
N GLY A 18 0.77 0.05 7.36
CA GLY A 18 -0.37 0.93 7.05
C GLY A 18 -1.71 0.29 7.37
N PRO A 19 -2.84 0.95 7.04
CA PRO A 19 -4.18 0.42 7.32
C PRO A 19 -4.40 -1.00 6.80
N VAL A 20 -3.85 -1.30 5.63
CA VAL A 20 -3.93 -2.63 4.98
C VAL A 20 -3.24 -3.69 5.82
N PHE A 21 -1.99 -3.42 6.24
CA PHE A 21 -1.21 -4.31 7.11
C PHE A 21 -1.94 -4.62 8.42
N PHE A 22 -2.54 -3.57 9.05
CA PHE A 22 -3.24 -3.77 10.31
C PHE A 22 -4.54 -4.53 10.16
N THR A 23 -5.30 -4.28 9.11
CA THR A 23 -6.53 -5.03 8.82
C THR A 23 -6.23 -6.51 8.65
N LEU A 24 -5.20 -6.85 7.88
CA LEU A 24 -4.74 -8.22 7.68
C LEU A 24 -4.34 -8.89 9.01
N LEU A 25 -3.47 -8.25 9.79
CA LEU A 25 -3.02 -8.82 11.06
C LEU A 25 -4.13 -8.90 12.10
N LYS A 26 -4.99 -7.89 12.20
CA LYS A 26 -6.16 -7.92 13.08
C LYS A 26 -7.04 -9.13 12.77
N ASN A 27 -7.39 -9.33 11.51
CA ASN A 27 -8.20 -10.46 11.09
C ASN A 27 -7.52 -11.80 11.39
N ALA A 28 -6.21 -11.91 11.11
CA ALA A 28 -5.44 -13.11 11.39
C ALA A 28 -5.31 -13.42 12.90
N ILE A 29 -5.11 -12.40 13.74
CA ILE A 29 -4.97 -12.56 15.20
C ILE A 29 -6.32 -12.87 15.86
N GLN A 30 -7.39 -12.18 15.47
CA GLN A 30 -8.69 -12.28 16.14
C GLN A 30 -9.52 -13.48 15.64
N PHE A 31 -9.44 -13.79 14.35
CA PHE A 31 -10.33 -14.77 13.70
C PHE A 31 -9.55 -15.95 13.09
N GLY A 32 -8.22 -15.96 13.25
CA GLY A 32 -7.34 -17.04 12.82
C GLY A 32 -6.73 -16.83 11.43
N LYS A 33 -5.74 -17.66 11.13
CA LYS A 33 -4.92 -17.57 9.91
C LYS A 33 -5.75 -17.51 8.61
N ASN A 34 -6.85 -18.26 8.54
CA ASN A 34 -7.69 -18.28 7.35
C ASN A 34 -8.36 -16.93 7.11
N ALA A 35 -8.83 -16.23 8.16
CA ALA A 35 -9.36 -14.87 8.01
C ALA A 35 -8.32 -13.91 7.46
N GLY A 36 -7.06 -14.01 7.93
CA GLY A 36 -5.94 -13.25 7.35
C GLY A 36 -5.68 -13.58 5.89
N ILE A 37 -5.68 -14.86 5.50
CA ILE A 37 -5.46 -15.28 4.11
C ILE A 37 -6.57 -14.76 3.19
N PHE A 38 -7.85 -14.83 3.61
CA PHE A 38 -8.95 -14.26 2.83
C PHE A 38 -8.87 -12.73 2.73
N THR A 39 -8.37 -12.06 3.77
CA THR A 39 -8.05 -10.62 3.70
C THR A 39 -6.94 -10.35 2.68
N ALA A 40 -5.87 -11.16 2.67
CA ALA A 40 -4.79 -11.06 1.69
C ALA A 40 -5.28 -11.27 0.25
N LEU A 41 -6.19 -12.22 0.02
CA LEU A 41 -6.82 -12.41 -1.29
C LEU A 41 -7.62 -11.17 -1.73
N GLY A 42 -8.33 -10.52 -0.80
CA GLY A 42 -9.02 -9.27 -1.08
C GLY A 42 -8.05 -8.13 -1.44
N ILE A 43 -6.93 -8.02 -0.72
CA ILE A 43 -5.86 -7.04 -1.01
C ILE A 43 -5.34 -7.24 -2.43
N ILE A 44 -4.96 -8.46 -2.81
CA ILE A 44 -4.45 -8.77 -4.15
C ILE A 44 -5.48 -8.48 -5.24
N ALA A 45 -6.75 -8.85 -5.02
CA ALA A 45 -7.81 -8.54 -5.98
C ALA A 45 -7.97 -7.03 -6.19
N SER A 46 -7.86 -6.24 -5.13
CA SER A 46 -7.84 -4.79 -5.19
C SER A 46 -6.59 -4.26 -5.91
N ASP A 47 -5.40 -4.81 -5.62
CA ASP A 47 -4.15 -4.42 -6.28
C ASP A 47 -4.22 -4.62 -7.79
N ILE A 48 -4.81 -5.71 -8.27
CA ILE A 48 -5.00 -5.95 -9.71
C ILE A 48 -5.81 -4.81 -10.35
N ILE A 49 -6.88 -4.36 -9.69
CA ILE A 49 -7.70 -3.24 -10.18
C ILE A 49 -6.92 -1.93 -10.12
N VAL A 50 -6.22 -1.67 -9.02
CA VAL A 50 -5.38 -0.47 -8.86
C VAL A 50 -4.28 -0.44 -9.91
N ILE A 51 -3.61 -1.59 -10.20
CA ILE A 51 -2.63 -1.69 -11.29
C ILE A 51 -3.27 -1.31 -12.62
N ALA A 52 -4.44 -1.85 -12.94
CA ALA A 52 -5.11 -1.53 -14.18
C ALA A 52 -5.40 -0.03 -14.30
N ILE A 53 -5.98 0.58 -13.26
CA ILE A 53 -6.24 2.03 -13.20
C ILE A 53 -4.94 2.81 -13.36
N CYS A 54 -3.91 2.51 -12.56
CA CYS A 54 -2.63 3.21 -12.60
C CYS A 54 -1.88 3.00 -13.91
N PHE A 55 -1.98 1.82 -14.53
CA PHE A 55 -1.28 1.51 -15.78
C PHE A 55 -1.75 2.42 -16.92
N PHE A 56 -3.06 2.61 -17.05
CA PHE A 56 -3.64 3.50 -18.05
C PHE A 56 -3.43 4.98 -17.67
N ALA A 57 -3.55 5.32 -16.39
CA ALA A 57 -3.35 6.70 -15.92
C ALA A 57 -1.89 7.15 -15.96
N THR A 58 -0.92 6.25 -15.81
CA THR A 58 0.50 6.61 -15.63
C THR A 58 1.07 7.36 -16.83
N ALA A 59 0.68 7.02 -18.06
CA ALA A 59 1.18 7.70 -19.25
C ALA A 59 0.78 9.18 -19.25
N SER A 60 -0.53 9.43 -19.12
CA SER A 60 -1.08 10.80 -19.09
C SER A 60 -0.64 11.59 -17.85
N LEU A 61 -0.60 10.93 -16.68
CA LEU A 61 -0.17 11.56 -15.43
C LEU A 61 1.31 11.95 -15.45
N LEU A 62 2.20 11.09 -15.95
CA LEU A 62 3.64 11.40 -16.03
C LEU A 62 3.92 12.56 -16.99
N GLU A 63 3.20 12.63 -18.11
CA GLU A 63 3.30 13.74 -19.03
C GLU A 63 2.75 15.03 -18.39
N SER A 64 1.57 14.97 -17.79
CA SER A 64 0.96 16.11 -17.10
C SER A 64 1.77 16.57 -15.88
N ILE A 65 2.41 15.67 -15.11
CA ILE A 65 3.31 16.06 -14.01
C ILE A 65 4.53 16.82 -14.54
N LYS A 66 5.00 16.52 -15.74
CA LYS A 66 6.14 17.26 -16.34
C LYS A 66 5.73 18.64 -16.84
N THR A 67 4.56 18.75 -17.44
CA THR A 67 4.12 19.94 -18.17
C THR A 67 3.21 20.85 -17.35
N GLU A 68 2.34 20.30 -16.50
CA GLU A 68 1.26 21.01 -15.84
C GLU A 68 1.54 21.30 -14.36
N PRO A 69 1.80 22.56 -13.97
CA PRO A 69 1.99 22.93 -12.55
C PRO A 69 0.79 22.54 -11.66
N ILE A 70 -0.43 22.64 -12.18
CA ILE A 70 -1.66 22.31 -11.44
C ILE A 70 -1.65 20.87 -10.97
N VAL A 71 -1.23 19.92 -11.83
CA VAL A 71 -1.16 18.48 -11.48
C VAL A 71 -0.16 18.24 -10.35
N LYS A 72 1.00 18.96 -10.39
CA LYS A 72 2.00 18.90 -9.31
C LYS A 72 1.43 19.43 -8.00
N PHE A 73 0.71 20.57 -8.01
CA PHE A 73 0.11 21.14 -6.82
C PHE A 73 -0.99 20.26 -6.24
N VAL A 74 -1.85 19.67 -7.07
CA VAL A 74 -2.89 18.73 -6.61
C VAL A 74 -2.24 17.49 -5.97
N GLY A 75 -1.27 16.88 -6.64
CA GLY A 75 -0.53 15.73 -6.10
C GLY A 75 0.18 16.07 -4.79
N ALA A 76 0.85 17.21 -4.73
CA ALA A 76 1.51 17.69 -3.53
C ALA A 76 0.53 17.93 -2.37
N SER A 77 -0.64 18.50 -2.64
CA SER A 77 -1.69 18.74 -1.64
C SER A 77 -2.21 17.43 -1.04
N ILE A 78 -2.44 16.41 -1.87
CA ILE A 78 -2.85 15.08 -1.42
C ILE A 78 -1.77 14.45 -0.53
N LEU A 79 -0.51 14.45 -0.99
CA LEU A 79 0.61 13.88 -0.22
C LEU A 79 0.84 14.64 1.09
N LEU A 80 0.73 15.97 1.08
CA LEU A 80 0.87 16.82 2.25
C LEU A 80 -0.23 16.54 3.27
N PHE A 81 -1.50 16.49 2.83
CA PHE A 81 -2.62 16.15 3.69
C PHE A 81 -2.46 14.78 4.35
N MET A 82 -2.10 13.77 3.55
CA MET A 82 -1.85 12.42 4.06
C MET A 82 -0.67 12.38 5.03
N GLY A 83 0.43 13.02 4.66
CA GLY A 83 1.63 13.07 5.48
C GLY A 83 1.36 13.74 6.83
N LEU A 84 0.68 14.90 6.84
CA LEU A 84 0.27 15.59 8.05
C LEU A 84 -0.67 14.74 8.91
N ARG A 85 -1.65 14.07 8.31
CA ARG A 85 -2.55 13.15 9.02
C ARG A 85 -1.77 12.02 9.70
N PHE A 86 -0.78 11.43 9.03
CA PHE A 86 0.03 10.35 9.58
C PHE A 86 0.96 10.82 10.70
N VAL A 87 1.44 12.07 10.65
CA VAL A 87 2.26 12.65 11.72
C VAL A 87 1.42 13.06 12.92
N ILE A 88 0.29 13.76 12.70
CA ILE A 88 -0.50 14.39 13.77
C ILE A 88 -1.45 13.37 14.42
N LYS A 89 -2.18 12.58 13.60
CA LYS A 89 -3.12 11.54 14.05
C LYS A 89 -2.76 10.20 13.44
N PRO A 90 -1.62 9.61 13.84
CA PRO A 90 -1.31 8.26 13.40
C PRO A 90 -2.46 7.35 13.80
N SER A 91 -2.98 6.58 12.84
CA SER A 91 -4.03 5.57 13.10
C SER A 91 -3.40 4.41 13.88
N VAL A 92 -3.03 4.68 15.11
CA VAL A 92 -2.63 3.65 16.07
C VAL A 92 -3.90 2.89 16.40
N PHE A 93 -3.83 1.58 16.45
CA PHE A 93 -4.88 0.74 16.98
C PHE A 93 -5.40 1.36 18.29
N GLU A 94 -6.42 2.18 18.21
CA GLU A 94 -7.32 2.28 19.33
C GLU A 94 -7.91 0.89 19.43
N SER A 95 -7.56 0.25 20.53
CA SER A 95 -8.20 -0.97 20.97
C SER A 95 -9.61 -0.57 21.42
N GLU A 96 -10.38 0.05 20.51
CA GLU A 96 -11.80 0.08 20.71
C GLU A 96 -12.22 -1.38 20.79
N ASN A 97 -12.86 -1.71 21.89
CA ASN A 97 -13.61 -2.94 22.09
C ASN A 97 -14.81 -2.97 21.12
N VAL A 98 -14.54 -2.70 19.84
CA VAL A 98 -15.48 -3.02 18.79
C VAL A 98 -15.55 -4.53 18.82
N VAL A 99 -16.63 -5.04 19.40
CA VAL A 99 -17.03 -6.44 19.27
C VAL A 99 -17.16 -6.68 17.76
N VAL A 100 -16.03 -7.00 17.13
CA VAL A 100 -16.02 -7.30 15.70
C VAL A 100 -16.72 -8.63 15.56
N LYS A 101 -17.96 -8.56 15.12
CA LYS A 101 -18.76 -9.75 14.82
C LYS A 101 -17.97 -10.61 13.84
N ARG A 102 -17.81 -11.90 14.14
CA ARG A 102 -17.12 -12.85 13.25
C ARG A 102 -17.72 -12.72 11.86
N SER A 103 -16.92 -12.33 10.88
CA SER A 103 -17.35 -12.18 9.51
C SER A 103 -17.25 -13.52 8.76
N SER A 104 -17.96 -13.63 7.65
CA SER A 104 -17.72 -14.74 6.71
C SER A 104 -16.38 -14.56 5.99
N TYR A 105 -15.87 -15.59 5.35
CA TYR A 105 -14.65 -15.49 4.54
C TYR A 105 -14.77 -14.42 3.45
N LEU A 106 -15.95 -14.29 2.84
CA LEU A 106 -16.24 -13.19 1.92
C LEU A 106 -16.14 -11.82 2.60
N GLY A 107 -16.58 -11.71 3.86
CA GLY A 107 -16.45 -10.46 4.62
C GLY A 107 -15.00 -10.07 4.87
N TYR A 108 -14.11 -11.01 5.18
CA TYR A 108 -12.68 -10.74 5.32
C TYR A 108 -12.04 -10.34 3.99
N PHE A 109 -12.42 -11.01 2.90
CA PHE A 109 -12.01 -10.63 1.55
C PHE A 109 -12.43 -9.19 1.22
N LEU A 110 -13.69 -8.84 1.43
CA LEU A 110 -14.20 -7.49 1.15
C LEU A 110 -13.53 -6.44 2.03
N GLN A 111 -13.22 -6.73 3.29
CA GLN A 111 -12.46 -5.83 4.14
C GLN A 111 -11.06 -5.54 3.58
N GLY A 112 -10.32 -6.59 3.18
CA GLY A 112 -9.02 -6.44 2.53
C GLY A 112 -9.12 -5.64 1.24
N PHE A 113 -10.08 -5.99 0.39
CA PHE A 113 -10.33 -5.33 -0.88
C PHE A 113 -10.63 -3.84 -0.72
N LEU A 114 -11.57 -3.48 0.15
CA LEU A 114 -11.97 -2.09 0.35
C LEU A 114 -10.87 -1.26 1.00
N VAL A 115 -10.25 -1.76 2.09
CA VAL A 115 -9.19 -1.02 2.79
C VAL A 115 -7.99 -0.76 1.88
N ASN A 116 -7.66 -1.71 0.99
CA ASN A 116 -6.60 -1.53 0.01
C ASN A 116 -7.02 -0.58 -1.11
N GLY A 117 -8.21 -0.78 -1.70
CA GLY A 117 -8.68 -0.03 -2.86
C GLY A 117 -9.00 1.44 -2.59
N VAL A 118 -9.39 1.79 -1.36
CA VAL A 118 -9.61 3.20 -0.98
C VAL A 118 -8.37 3.87 -0.40
N ASN A 119 -7.26 3.15 -0.26
CA ASN A 119 -6.04 3.67 0.31
C ASN A 119 -5.20 4.41 -0.75
N PRO A 120 -5.13 5.73 -0.74
CA PRO A 120 -4.40 6.48 -1.76
C PRO A 120 -2.89 6.19 -1.77
N PHE A 121 -2.32 5.72 -0.65
CA PHE A 121 -0.92 5.32 -0.59
C PHE A 121 -0.63 4.11 -1.50
N VAL A 122 -1.58 3.21 -1.66
CA VAL A 122 -1.46 2.05 -2.57
C VAL A 122 -1.31 2.51 -4.02
N PHE A 123 -2.07 3.53 -4.43
CA PHE A 123 -1.94 4.12 -5.76
C PHE A 123 -0.56 4.73 -5.99
N VAL A 124 -0.02 5.46 -5.00
CA VAL A 124 1.33 6.05 -5.08
C VAL A 124 2.39 4.96 -5.26
N VAL A 125 2.29 3.87 -4.50
CA VAL A 125 3.21 2.73 -4.59
C VAL A 125 3.14 2.07 -5.98
N TRP A 126 1.92 1.80 -6.48
CA TRP A 126 1.75 1.19 -7.80
C TRP A 126 2.17 2.08 -8.96
N ILE A 127 1.91 3.40 -8.89
CA ILE A 127 2.45 4.36 -9.87
C ILE A 127 3.99 4.29 -9.88
N GLY A 128 4.62 4.22 -8.71
CA GLY A 128 6.07 4.06 -8.59
C GLY A 128 6.56 2.77 -9.23
N PHE A 129 5.94 1.63 -8.93
CA PHE A 129 6.33 0.34 -9.51
C PHE A 129 6.11 0.27 -11.03
N ILE A 130 5.00 0.81 -11.52
CA ILE A 130 4.72 0.88 -12.96
C ILE A 130 5.75 1.77 -13.67
N THR A 131 6.12 2.90 -13.05
CA THR A 131 7.15 3.80 -13.60
C THR A 131 8.50 3.11 -13.69
N ILE A 132 8.94 2.43 -12.62
CA ILE A 132 10.17 1.62 -12.61
C ILE A 132 10.11 0.53 -13.68
N GLY A 133 8.97 -0.14 -13.79
CA GLY A 133 8.73 -1.19 -14.76
C GLY A 133 8.82 -0.66 -16.20
N LYS A 134 8.11 0.41 -16.54
CA LYS A 134 8.10 1.02 -17.88
C LYS A 134 9.49 1.53 -18.31
N ASN A 135 10.32 1.99 -17.36
CA ASN A 135 11.68 2.44 -17.63
C ASN A 135 12.67 1.27 -17.87
N SER A 136 12.34 0.06 -17.44
CA SER A 136 13.25 -1.09 -17.48
C SER A 136 12.78 -2.21 -18.40
N TYR A 137 11.49 -2.29 -18.70
CA TYR A 137 10.87 -3.40 -19.40
C TYR A 137 9.78 -2.92 -20.36
N SER A 138 9.55 -3.69 -21.44
CA SER A 138 8.51 -3.47 -22.43
C SER A 138 7.72 -4.74 -22.70
N GLY A 139 6.53 -4.61 -23.28
CA GLY A 139 5.69 -5.73 -23.70
C GLY A 139 5.43 -6.74 -22.57
N ALA A 140 5.54 -8.03 -22.88
CA ALA A 140 5.28 -9.12 -21.93
C ALA A 140 6.19 -9.06 -20.67
N SER A 141 7.43 -8.60 -20.79
CA SER A 141 8.36 -8.51 -19.66
C SER A 141 7.90 -7.55 -18.57
N LEU A 142 7.17 -6.48 -18.95
CA LEU A 142 6.59 -5.55 -17.98
C LEU A 142 5.47 -6.21 -17.18
N PHE A 143 4.58 -6.95 -17.83
CA PHE A 143 3.51 -7.69 -17.14
C PHE A 143 4.04 -8.80 -16.24
N VAL A 144 5.11 -9.49 -16.67
CA VAL A 144 5.82 -10.44 -15.82
C VAL A 144 6.38 -9.76 -14.58
N PHE A 145 7.02 -8.60 -14.73
CA PHE A 145 7.55 -7.83 -13.61
C PHE A 145 6.44 -7.44 -12.61
N LEU A 146 5.33 -6.86 -13.08
CA LEU A 146 4.20 -6.47 -12.22
C LEU A 146 3.54 -7.69 -11.56
N GLY A 147 3.36 -8.78 -12.28
CA GLY A 147 2.82 -10.04 -11.75
C GLY A 147 3.68 -10.62 -10.64
N PHE A 148 5.01 -10.57 -10.77
CA PHE A 148 5.91 -11.06 -9.72
C PHE A 148 6.00 -10.12 -8.52
N ILE A 149 5.71 -8.82 -8.67
CA ILE A 149 5.48 -7.93 -7.50
C ILE A 149 4.25 -8.43 -6.73
N LEU A 150 3.12 -8.69 -7.41
CA LEU A 150 1.91 -9.23 -6.77
C LEU A 150 2.18 -10.55 -6.04
N VAL A 151 2.93 -11.47 -6.66
CA VAL A 151 3.32 -12.74 -6.03
C VAL A 151 4.14 -12.48 -4.76
N GLY A 152 5.08 -11.54 -4.79
CA GLY A 152 5.87 -11.15 -3.62
C GLY A 152 5.00 -10.56 -2.51
N ILE A 153 4.08 -9.63 -2.83
CA ILE A 153 3.14 -9.04 -1.88
C ILE A 153 2.28 -10.13 -1.25
N PHE A 154 1.63 -10.96 -2.07
CA PHE A 154 0.76 -12.03 -1.58
C PHE A 154 1.50 -13.01 -0.68
N SER A 155 2.71 -13.42 -1.07
CA SER A 155 3.54 -14.32 -0.27
C SER A 155 3.84 -13.74 1.11
N THR A 156 4.19 -12.45 1.18
CA THR A 156 4.44 -11.78 2.47
C THR A 156 3.18 -11.66 3.31
N ASP A 157 2.04 -11.39 2.70
CA ASP A 157 0.76 -11.26 3.42
C ASP A 157 0.27 -12.61 3.95
N VAL A 158 0.47 -13.68 3.20
CA VAL A 158 0.22 -15.05 3.69
C VAL A 158 1.14 -15.37 4.86
N VAL A 159 2.44 -15.10 4.75
CA VAL A 159 3.41 -15.31 5.84
C VAL A 159 3.04 -14.49 7.08
N LYS A 160 2.67 -13.22 6.92
CA LYS A 160 2.16 -12.38 8.03
C LYS A 160 0.91 -12.98 8.68
N SER A 161 -0.02 -13.51 7.88
CA SER A 161 -1.24 -14.16 8.38
C SER A 161 -0.93 -15.43 9.18
N LEU A 162 0.02 -16.24 8.71
CA LEU A 162 0.45 -17.47 9.40
C LEU A 162 1.22 -17.15 10.69
N LEU A 163 2.03 -16.11 10.68
CA LEU A 163 2.86 -15.69 11.81
C LEU A 163 2.22 -14.61 12.68
N ALA A 164 0.94 -14.29 12.48
CA ALA A 164 0.25 -13.17 13.12
C ALA A 164 0.39 -13.18 14.65
N HIS A 165 0.23 -14.34 15.29
CA HIS A 165 0.40 -14.47 16.75
C HIS A 165 1.84 -14.18 17.21
N LYS A 166 2.86 -14.53 16.41
CA LYS A 166 4.27 -14.24 16.71
C LYS A 166 4.61 -12.77 16.48
N ILE A 167 3.94 -12.12 15.54
CA ILE A 167 4.13 -10.69 15.21
C ILE A 167 3.42 -9.80 16.24
N ARG A 168 2.32 -10.27 16.84
CA ARG A 168 1.50 -9.51 17.79
C ARG A 168 2.30 -8.78 18.89
N PRO A 169 3.31 -9.35 19.57
CA PRO A 169 4.07 -8.65 20.61
C PRO A 169 4.83 -7.42 20.10
N PHE A 170 5.16 -7.37 18.80
CA PHE A 170 5.87 -6.27 18.16
C PHE A 170 4.93 -5.14 17.73
N LEU A 171 3.61 -5.37 17.73
CA LEU A 171 2.57 -4.39 17.38
C LEU A 171 2.23 -3.46 18.55
N LYS A 172 3.23 -3.03 19.31
CA LYS A 172 3.01 -2.07 20.39
C LYS A 172 2.60 -0.70 19.80
N PRO A 173 1.62 0.00 20.39
CA PRO A 173 1.13 1.29 19.89
C PRO A 173 2.25 2.30 19.61
N ARG A 174 3.31 2.27 20.44
CA ARG A 174 4.47 3.14 20.29
C ARG A 174 5.22 2.93 18.97
N TYR A 175 5.49 1.68 18.58
CA TYR A 175 6.22 1.38 17.33
C TYR A 175 5.37 1.71 16.11
N LEU A 176 4.06 1.46 16.21
CA LEU A 176 3.10 1.80 15.17
C LEU A 176 3.04 3.30 14.95
N LYS A 177 2.95 4.07 16.02
CA LYS A 177 2.98 5.53 15.97
C LYS A 177 4.23 6.04 15.27
N ILE A 178 5.40 5.53 15.64
CA ILE A 178 6.68 5.91 15.00
C ILE A 178 6.66 5.55 13.52
N ALA A 179 6.22 4.34 13.14
CA ALA A 179 6.16 3.92 11.75
C ALA A 179 5.25 4.85 10.91
N TYR A 180 4.05 5.18 11.40
CA TYR A 180 3.17 6.14 10.74
C TYR A 180 3.81 7.53 10.61
N GLN A 181 4.47 8.01 11.66
CA GLN A 181 5.15 9.31 11.64
C GLN A 181 6.29 9.33 10.62
N VAL A 182 7.09 8.28 10.53
CA VAL A 182 8.17 8.16 9.53
C VAL A 182 7.60 8.20 8.11
N ILE A 183 6.54 7.40 7.84
CA ILE A 183 5.88 7.43 6.54
C ILE A 183 5.30 8.82 6.26
N GLY A 184 4.68 9.45 7.26
CA GLY A 184 4.14 10.80 7.14
C GLY A 184 5.20 11.83 6.75
N VAL A 185 6.37 11.79 7.40
CA VAL A 185 7.52 12.67 7.08
C VAL A 185 8.02 12.44 5.66
N ILE A 186 8.12 11.19 5.22
CA ILE A 186 8.51 10.86 3.84
C ILE A 186 7.50 11.45 2.84
N LEU A 187 6.20 11.29 3.09
CA LEU A 187 5.15 11.85 2.22
C LEU A 187 5.21 13.38 2.16
N ILE A 188 5.45 14.05 3.29
CA ILE A 188 5.65 15.51 3.35
C ILE A 188 6.88 15.91 2.52
N GLY A 189 7.99 15.17 2.63
CA GLY A 189 9.18 15.42 1.82
C GLY A 189 8.89 15.32 0.32
N PHE A 190 8.15 14.30 -0.13
CA PHE A 190 7.71 14.19 -1.52
C PHE A 190 6.76 15.32 -1.93
N ALA A 191 5.83 15.73 -1.06
CA ALA A 191 4.95 16.87 -1.31
C ALA A 191 5.73 18.17 -1.54
N ILE A 192 6.69 18.47 -0.65
CA ILE A 192 7.55 19.65 -0.78
C ILE A 192 8.33 19.60 -2.09
N ARG A 193 8.91 18.44 -2.44
CA ARG A 193 9.62 18.27 -3.70
C ARG A 193 8.74 18.57 -4.92
N LEU A 194 7.48 18.06 -4.92
CA LEU A 194 6.55 18.34 -6.00
C LEU A 194 6.18 19.84 -6.08
N ILE A 195 6.04 20.52 -4.94
CA ILE A 195 5.78 21.96 -4.89
C ILE A 195 6.97 22.73 -5.50
N VAL A 196 8.19 22.41 -5.06
CA VAL A 196 9.41 23.05 -5.61
C VAL A 196 9.52 22.83 -7.11
N MET A 197 9.18 21.63 -7.62
CA MET A 197 9.17 21.34 -9.06
C MET A 197 8.00 22.01 -9.82
N ALA A 198 7.02 22.56 -9.12
CA ALA A 198 5.88 23.28 -9.71
C ALA A 198 6.12 24.78 -9.81
N LEU A 199 7.04 25.30 -9.03
CA LEU A 199 7.46 26.71 -9.08
C LEU A 199 8.34 26.94 -10.30
N PRO A 200 8.27 28.13 -10.94
CA PRO A 200 9.08 28.51 -12.11
C PRO A 200 10.54 28.60 -11.79
#